data_a2e5eb42801253f3ab7582cfebfcdd28
#
_entry.id   a2e5eb42801253f3ab7582cfebfcdd28
#
_cell.length_a   1.000
_cell.length_b   1.000
_cell.length_c   1.000
_cell.angle_alpha   90.00
_cell.angle_beta   90.00
_cell.angle_gamma   90.00
#
_symmetry.space_group_name_H-M   'P 1'
#
loop_
_entity.id
_entity.type
_entity.pdbx_description
1 polymer ?
#
loop_
_entity_poly.entity_id
_entity_poly.type
_entity_poly.pdbx_seq_one_letter_code
_entity_poly.pdbx_strand_id
1 'polypeptide(L)'
;MNPESSAVTRRDALKTLGAGAALLGLGAISAHAAGAAAAATAQPFTLPKLGYAYDALEPHFDARTMEIHHSKHHQAYIANATKALADQPALQKMSAEEMLKNLSVLPEAVRTTLRNNVGGHVNHAFFWQIIGPGAGGAPRGELAAALAKKFGTVNAFKTQFADAAMKRFGSGWAWLVAKEGGLSVVSTANQDSPLSDGAVPVLGLDVWEHAYYLNYQNRRADYVAAFWNVVNWQQAAANYATAL
;
A
#
# COMPACT_ATOMS: atom_id res chain seq x y z
N MET A 1 -55.53 -31.84 -12.80
CA MET A 1 -54.84 -31.91 -14.10
C MET A 1 -53.97 -30.69 -14.22
N ASN A 2 -52.69 -30.88 -13.99
CA ASN A 2 -51.65 -29.80 -14.11
C ASN A 2 -50.82 -30.10 -15.35
N PRO A 3 -50.57 -29.17 -16.25
CA PRO A 3 -49.60 -29.40 -17.32
C PRO A 3 -48.21 -29.00 -16.84
N GLU A 4 -47.29 -29.94 -16.97
CA GLU A 4 -45.87 -29.78 -16.74
C GLU A 4 -45.23 -28.79 -17.73
N SER A 5 -44.51 -27.81 -17.18
CA SER A 5 -43.67 -26.89 -17.93
C SER A 5 -42.31 -27.51 -18.17
N SER A 6 -42.03 -27.89 -19.43
CA SER A 6 -40.77 -28.45 -19.88
C SER A 6 -39.71 -27.34 -20.01
N ALA A 7 -38.70 -27.34 -19.16
CA ALA A 7 -37.57 -26.43 -19.26
C ALA A 7 -36.57 -26.92 -20.30
N VAL A 8 -36.37 -26.17 -21.38
CA VAL A 8 -35.35 -26.38 -22.39
C VAL A 8 -33.97 -26.06 -21.82
N THR A 9 -33.06 -27.02 -21.81
CA THR A 9 -31.72 -26.84 -21.32
C THR A 9 -30.78 -26.23 -22.37
N ARG A 10 -29.78 -25.48 -21.91
CA ARG A 10 -28.79 -24.76 -22.75
C ARG A 10 -27.94 -25.66 -23.67
N ARG A 11 -28.15 -26.99 -23.66
CA ARG A 11 -27.44 -27.95 -24.51
C ARG A 11 -28.11 -28.22 -25.87
N ASP A 12 -29.36 -27.84 -26.05
CA ASP A 12 -30.10 -28.16 -27.27
C ASP A 12 -30.04 -27.06 -28.35
N ALA A 13 -29.47 -25.90 -28.04
CA ALA A 13 -29.36 -24.78 -28.98
C ALA A 13 -28.17 -24.84 -29.96
N LEU A 14 -27.34 -25.90 -29.91
CA LEU A 14 -26.08 -25.96 -30.69
C LEU A 14 -26.09 -26.99 -31.83
N LYS A 15 -27.24 -27.54 -32.25
CA LYS A 15 -27.30 -28.62 -33.25
C LYS A 15 -27.97 -28.30 -34.58
N THR A 16 -28.24 -27.07 -34.92
CA THR A 16 -28.81 -26.75 -36.25
C THR A 16 -28.10 -25.55 -36.86
N LEU A 17 -27.03 -25.81 -37.61
CA LEU A 17 -26.60 -25.03 -38.76
C LEU A 17 -25.49 -25.82 -39.47
N GLY A 18 -25.88 -26.69 -40.36
CA GLY A 18 -25.01 -27.40 -41.27
C GLY A 18 -25.35 -27.08 -42.73
N ALA A 19 -24.30 -26.92 -43.48
CA ALA A 19 -24.20 -27.12 -44.93
C ALA A 19 -24.81 -26.06 -45.89
N GLY A 20 -23.92 -25.40 -46.60
CA GLY A 20 -24.17 -24.65 -47.82
C GLY A 20 -22.85 -24.23 -48.46
N ALA A 21 -22.28 -25.10 -49.31
CA ALA A 21 -21.09 -24.78 -50.09
C ALA A 21 -21.48 -23.95 -51.32
N ALA A 22 -20.67 -22.89 -51.63
CA ALA A 22 -20.49 -22.40 -52.99
C ALA A 22 -19.13 -21.70 -53.11
N LEU A 23 -18.30 -22.27 -53.97
CA LEU A 23 -17.07 -21.68 -54.49
C LEU A 23 -17.38 -20.45 -55.37
N LEU A 24 -16.54 -19.44 -55.32
CA LEU A 24 -15.95 -18.76 -56.51
C LEU A 24 -15.10 -17.54 -56.07
N GLY A 25 -13.86 -17.49 -56.56
CA GLY A 25 -13.24 -16.27 -57.03
C GLY A 25 -12.10 -15.65 -56.21
N LEU A 26 -10.89 -15.90 -56.71
CA LEU A 26 -9.62 -15.26 -56.44
C LEU A 26 -9.68 -13.76 -56.12
N GLY A 27 -8.98 -13.37 -55.05
CA GLY A 27 -8.59 -11.98 -54.78
C GLY A 27 -7.69 -11.96 -53.56
N ALA A 28 -6.38 -12.22 -53.75
CA ALA A 28 -5.40 -12.08 -52.67
C ALA A 28 -5.24 -10.63 -52.31
N ILE A 29 -5.90 -10.19 -51.24
CA ILE A 29 -5.53 -8.97 -50.53
C ILE A 29 -4.85 -9.41 -49.26
N SER A 30 -3.52 -9.35 -49.25
CA SER A 30 -2.70 -9.50 -48.02
C SER A 30 -3.00 -8.31 -47.10
N ALA A 31 -4.02 -8.47 -46.24
CA ALA A 31 -4.20 -7.60 -45.10
C ALA A 31 -3.05 -7.93 -44.11
N HIS A 32 -2.02 -7.15 -44.16
CA HIS A 32 -1.07 -7.06 -43.04
C HIS A 32 -1.88 -6.61 -41.82
N ALA A 33 -2.29 -7.56 -41.02
CA ALA A 33 -2.65 -7.29 -39.65
C ALA A 33 -1.38 -6.76 -38.97
N ALA A 34 -1.22 -5.44 -39.01
CA ALA A 34 -0.31 -4.76 -38.11
C ALA A 34 -0.84 -5.09 -36.70
N GLY A 35 -0.27 -6.13 -36.12
CA GLY A 35 -0.40 -6.37 -34.70
C GLY A 35 0.11 -5.11 -34.01
N ALA A 36 -0.80 -4.28 -33.52
CA ALA A 36 -0.47 -3.27 -32.54
C ALA A 36 0.14 -4.04 -31.37
N ALA A 37 1.47 -4.10 -31.34
CA ALA A 37 2.19 -4.45 -30.12
C ALA A 37 1.68 -3.44 -29.09
N ALA A 38 0.85 -3.91 -28.15
CA ALA A 38 0.49 -3.14 -27.00
C ALA A 38 1.82 -2.74 -26.37
N ALA A 39 2.18 -1.47 -26.49
CA ALA A 39 3.32 -0.92 -25.80
C ALA A 39 3.11 -1.31 -24.34
N ALA A 40 4.00 -2.13 -23.80
CA ALA A 40 3.99 -2.46 -22.39
C ALA A 40 4.11 -1.12 -21.67
N THR A 41 2.98 -0.62 -21.18
CA THR A 41 2.95 0.60 -20.39
C THR A 41 3.82 0.33 -19.18
N ALA A 42 4.91 1.09 -19.04
CA ALA A 42 5.77 0.99 -17.87
C ALA A 42 4.88 1.03 -16.64
N GLN A 43 5.00 0.04 -15.77
CA GLN A 43 4.23 -0.01 -14.53
C GLN A 43 4.65 1.22 -13.73
N PRO A 44 3.75 2.14 -13.38
CA PRO A 44 4.12 3.37 -12.71
C PRO A 44 4.72 3.11 -11.32
N PHE A 45 4.42 1.95 -10.73
CA PHE A 45 4.92 1.55 -9.43
C PHE A 45 5.47 0.13 -9.48
N THR A 46 6.53 -0.12 -8.71
CA THR A 46 7.13 -1.45 -8.55
C THR A 46 7.21 -1.80 -7.07
N LEU A 47 7.09 -3.09 -6.75
CA LEU A 47 7.29 -3.58 -5.39
C LEU A 47 8.76 -3.40 -5.00
N PRO A 48 9.07 -2.55 -4.00
CA PRO A 48 10.46 -2.38 -3.56
C PRO A 48 10.96 -3.67 -2.93
N LYS A 49 12.21 -4.02 -3.18
CA LYS A 49 12.84 -5.15 -2.48
C LYS A 49 13.00 -4.80 -1.00
N LEU A 50 12.69 -5.75 -0.11
CA LEU A 50 13.16 -5.67 1.27
C LEU A 50 14.68 -5.79 1.27
N GLY A 51 15.38 -5.02 2.06
CA GLY A 51 16.83 -5.15 2.24
C GLY A 51 17.25 -6.33 3.13
N TYR A 52 16.28 -7.20 3.53
CA TYR A 52 16.46 -8.28 4.50
C TYR A 52 15.46 -9.43 4.23
N ALA A 53 15.74 -10.61 4.79
CA ALA A 53 14.89 -11.79 4.67
C ALA A 53 13.60 -11.64 5.48
N TYR A 54 12.54 -12.38 5.14
CA TYR A 54 11.25 -12.29 5.83
C TYR A 54 11.31 -12.69 7.31
N ASP A 55 12.22 -13.59 7.68
CA ASP A 55 12.45 -14.05 9.06
C ASP A 55 13.41 -13.15 9.87
N ALA A 56 14.01 -12.16 9.23
CA ALA A 56 15.04 -11.32 9.86
C ALA A 56 14.55 -10.44 11.02
N LEU A 57 13.23 -10.26 11.17
CA LEU A 57 12.62 -9.48 12.24
C LEU A 57 12.05 -10.33 13.38
N GLU A 58 12.23 -11.66 13.31
CA GLU A 58 11.82 -12.55 14.41
C GLU A 58 12.64 -12.30 15.68
N PRO A 59 12.03 -12.51 16.86
CA PRO A 59 10.68 -12.99 17.12
C PRO A 59 9.59 -11.88 17.11
N HIS A 60 9.94 -10.65 16.76
CA HIS A 60 9.05 -9.49 16.89
C HIS A 60 8.02 -9.41 15.77
N PHE A 61 8.41 -9.72 14.54
CA PHE A 61 7.52 -9.83 13.38
C PHE A 61 7.82 -11.16 12.72
N ASP A 62 6.81 -12.01 12.58
CA ASP A 62 7.00 -13.37 12.07
C ASP A 62 7.18 -13.38 10.54
N ALA A 63 7.94 -14.36 10.07
CA ALA A 63 8.28 -14.53 8.67
C ALA A 63 7.05 -14.62 7.77
N ARG A 64 6.00 -15.31 8.23
CA ARG A 64 4.79 -15.49 7.43
C ARG A 64 3.99 -14.20 7.27
N THR A 65 3.87 -13.41 8.33
CA THR A 65 3.31 -12.05 8.26
C THR A 65 4.10 -11.20 7.28
N MET A 66 5.43 -11.16 7.39
CA MET A 66 6.29 -10.36 6.51
C MET A 66 6.15 -10.76 5.04
N GLU A 67 6.13 -12.07 4.74
CA GLU A 67 5.94 -12.57 3.38
C GLU A 67 4.60 -12.12 2.79
N ILE A 68 3.50 -12.34 3.50
CA ILE A 68 2.15 -11.99 3.03
C ILE A 68 1.99 -10.47 2.92
N HIS A 69 2.43 -9.76 3.94
CA HIS A 69 2.30 -8.31 4.03
C HIS A 69 3.03 -7.61 2.86
N HIS A 70 4.28 -8.03 2.57
CA HIS A 70 5.05 -7.50 1.45
C HIS A 70 4.55 -8.03 0.10
N SER A 71 4.54 -9.36 -0.10
CA SER A 71 4.35 -9.96 -1.44
C SER A 71 2.88 -10.03 -1.89
N LYS A 72 1.91 -9.87 -0.98
CA LYS A 72 0.48 -9.94 -1.29
C LYS A 72 -0.22 -8.60 -1.05
N HIS A 73 -0.21 -8.07 0.18
CA HIS A 73 -0.91 -6.82 0.48
C HIS A 73 -0.29 -5.62 -0.25
N HIS A 74 1.03 -5.39 -0.11
CA HIS A 74 1.68 -4.29 -0.81
C HIS A 74 1.60 -4.43 -2.33
N GLN A 75 1.84 -5.64 -2.86
CA GLN A 75 1.71 -5.91 -4.30
C GLN A 75 0.28 -5.65 -4.82
N ALA A 76 -0.75 -5.96 -4.03
CA ALA A 76 -2.14 -5.69 -4.42
C ALA A 76 -2.43 -4.19 -4.51
N TYR A 77 -1.91 -3.37 -3.60
CA TYR A 77 -2.03 -1.92 -3.69
C TYR A 77 -1.40 -1.39 -4.98
N ILE A 78 -0.19 -1.87 -5.33
CA ILE A 78 0.48 -1.51 -6.59
C ILE A 78 -0.37 -1.89 -7.80
N ALA A 79 -0.86 -3.12 -7.85
CA ALA A 79 -1.66 -3.61 -8.98
C ALA A 79 -2.95 -2.79 -9.15
N ASN A 80 -3.65 -2.49 -8.06
CA ASN A 80 -4.88 -1.71 -8.08
C ASN A 80 -4.63 -0.25 -8.47
N ALA A 81 -3.55 0.38 -7.96
CA ALA A 81 -3.16 1.73 -8.34
C ALA A 81 -2.81 1.80 -9.83
N THR A 82 -2.02 0.86 -10.34
CA THR A 82 -1.67 0.76 -11.75
C THR A 82 -2.90 0.63 -12.64
N LYS A 83 -3.84 -0.24 -12.24
CA LYS A 83 -5.11 -0.41 -12.97
C LYS A 83 -5.93 0.88 -13.00
N ALA A 84 -5.99 1.62 -11.88
CA ALA A 84 -6.72 2.89 -11.83
C ALA A 84 -6.09 4.00 -12.68
N LEU A 85 -4.79 3.89 -12.95
CA LEU A 85 -4.04 4.85 -13.77
C LEU A 85 -4.03 4.49 -15.27
N ALA A 86 -4.56 3.34 -15.70
CA ALA A 86 -4.45 2.86 -17.07
C ALA A 86 -4.92 3.91 -18.10
N ASP A 87 -6.04 4.57 -17.82
CA ASP A 87 -6.64 5.59 -18.69
C ASP A 87 -6.37 7.03 -18.20
N GLN A 88 -5.30 7.23 -17.42
CA GLN A 88 -4.95 8.52 -16.81
C GLN A 88 -3.53 8.97 -17.18
N PRO A 89 -3.23 9.29 -18.46
CA PRO A 89 -1.85 9.53 -18.93
C PRO A 89 -1.17 10.73 -18.26
N ALA A 90 -1.94 11.72 -17.80
CA ALA A 90 -1.40 12.85 -17.04
C ALA A 90 -0.93 12.41 -15.64
N LEU A 91 -1.69 11.56 -14.98
CA LEU A 91 -1.36 11.07 -13.63
C LEU A 91 -0.22 10.04 -13.66
N GLN A 92 -0.08 9.27 -14.75
CA GLN A 92 1.04 8.31 -14.91
C GLN A 92 2.42 8.99 -14.90
N LYS A 93 2.49 10.31 -15.12
CA LYS A 93 3.73 11.10 -15.08
C LYS A 93 4.07 11.63 -13.70
N MET A 94 3.14 11.53 -12.74
CA MET A 94 3.34 11.97 -11.37
C MET A 94 3.97 10.86 -10.53
N SER A 95 4.80 11.22 -9.57
CA SER A 95 5.21 10.29 -8.52
C SER A 95 4.04 9.95 -7.60
N ALA A 96 4.15 8.84 -6.86
CA ALA A 96 3.15 8.43 -5.89
C ALA A 96 2.93 9.48 -4.79
N GLU A 97 4.02 10.07 -4.31
CA GLU A 97 4.00 11.12 -3.29
C GLU A 97 3.34 12.40 -3.82
N GLU A 98 3.62 12.80 -5.07
CA GLU A 98 2.97 13.95 -5.71
C GLU A 98 1.47 13.74 -5.83
N MET A 99 1.01 12.53 -6.19
CA MET A 99 -0.42 12.22 -6.23
C MET A 99 -1.07 12.38 -4.85
N LEU A 100 -0.42 11.90 -3.79
CA LEU A 100 -0.95 12.01 -2.42
C LEU A 100 -0.98 13.46 -1.94
N LYS A 101 0.06 14.24 -2.20
CA LYS A 101 0.11 15.67 -1.85
C LYS A 101 -0.95 16.49 -2.56
N ASN A 102 -1.36 16.06 -3.76
CA ASN A 102 -2.34 16.74 -4.59
C ASN A 102 -3.69 16.00 -4.65
N LEU A 103 -3.97 15.12 -3.69
CA LEU A 103 -5.12 14.23 -3.72
C LEU A 103 -6.46 14.95 -3.93
N SER A 104 -6.63 16.12 -3.32
CA SER A 104 -7.87 16.92 -3.40
C SER A 104 -8.20 17.41 -4.82
N VAL A 105 -7.18 17.60 -5.67
CA VAL A 105 -7.34 18.11 -7.04
C VAL A 105 -7.31 17.01 -8.10
N LEU A 106 -7.07 15.75 -7.71
CA LEU A 106 -7.14 14.63 -8.64
C LEU A 106 -8.60 14.42 -9.13
N PRO A 107 -8.79 13.87 -10.35
CA PRO A 107 -10.12 13.57 -10.88
C PRO A 107 -10.95 12.74 -9.90
N GLU A 108 -12.19 13.16 -9.65
CA GLU A 108 -13.08 12.51 -8.67
C GLU A 108 -13.28 11.02 -8.95
N ALA A 109 -13.42 10.67 -10.22
CA ALA A 109 -13.65 9.28 -10.67
C ALA A 109 -12.58 8.28 -10.20
N VAL A 110 -11.33 8.74 -9.99
CA VAL A 110 -10.21 7.87 -9.57
C VAL A 110 -9.67 8.23 -8.19
N ARG A 111 -10.04 9.39 -7.63
CA ARG A 111 -9.48 9.93 -6.38
C ARG A 111 -9.52 8.94 -5.22
N THR A 112 -10.68 8.35 -4.95
CA THR A 112 -10.83 7.38 -3.84
C THR A 112 -9.98 6.14 -4.07
N THR A 113 -9.92 5.62 -5.30
CA THR A 113 -9.11 4.45 -5.63
C THR A 113 -7.61 4.77 -5.47
N LEU A 114 -7.16 5.94 -5.91
CA LEU A 114 -5.78 6.38 -5.75
C LEU A 114 -5.44 6.67 -4.28
N ARG A 115 -6.32 7.34 -3.53
CA ARG A 115 -6.16 7.52 -2.08
C ARG A 115 -5.87 6.21 -1.36
N ASN A 116 -6.64 5.18 -1.65
CA ASN A 116 -6.51 3.88 -0.98
C ASN A 116 -5.29 3.09 -1.49
N ASN A 117 -5.02 3.08 -2.78
CA ASN A 117 -4.03 2.17 -3.34
C ASN A 117 -2.66 2.82 -3.53
N VAL A 118 -2.58 4.09 -3.94
CA VAL A 118 -1.32 4.84 -3.91
C VAL A 118 -0.91 5.11 -2.47
N GLY A 119 -1.87 5.45 -1.59
CA GLY A 119 -1.62 5.55 -0.16
C GLY A 119 -1.08 4.26 0.42
N GLY A 120 -1.71 3.11 0.11
CA GLY A 120 -1.22 1.81 0.52
C GLY A 120 0.20 1.53 0.03
N HIS A 121 0.50 1.81 -1.24
CA HIS A 121 1.85 1.64 -1.78
C HIS A 121 2.88 2.50 -1.04
N VAL A 122 2.64 3.80 -0.92
CA VAL A 122 3.58 4.73 -0.28
C VAL A 122 3.79 4.42 1.19
N ASN A 123 2.71 4.15 1.94
CA ASN A 123 2.79 3.83 3.36
C ASN A 123 3.61 2.55 3.60
N HIS A 124 3.42 1.50 2.77
CA HIS A 124 4.17 0.26 2.90
C HIS A 124 5.62 0.40 2.42
N ALA A 125 5.88 1.12 1.31
CA ALA A 125 7.24 1.39 0.87
C ALA A 125 8.05 2.12 1.95
N PHE A 126 7.43 3.09 2.62
CA PHE A 126 7.98 3.77 3.79
C PHE A 126 8.22 2.80 4.96
N PHE A 127 7.23 1.95 5.28
CA PHE A 127 7.29 1.02 6.41
C PHE A 127 8.50 0.09 6.35
N TRP A 128 8.78 -0.46 5.17
CA TRP A 128 9.92 -1.37 4.98
C TRP A 128 11.28 -0.72 5.25
N GLN A 129 11.39 0.58 5.13
CA GLN A 129 12.63 1.32 5.38
C GLN A 129 12.84 1.66 6.86
N ILE A 130 11.74 1.90 7.60
CA ILE A 130 11.79 2.35 8.99
C ILE A 130 11.81 1.18 9.99
N ILE A 131 11.79 -0.06 9.51
CA ILE A 131 12.03 -1.27 10.30
C ILE A 131 13.20 -2.06 9.72
N GLY A 132 13.90 -2.82 10.54
CA GLY A 132 15.04 -3.63 10.07
C GLY A 132 15.63 -4.56 11.12
N PRO A 133 16.41 -5.58 10.68
CA PRO A 133 17.08 -6.50 11.58
C PRO A 133 18.18 -5.78 12.37
N GLY A 134 18.37 -6.17 13.63
CA GLY A 134 19.36 -5.58 14.51
C GLY A 134 19.14 -4.10 14.82
N ALA A 135 17.99 -3.57 14.43
CA ALA A 135 17.54 -2.21 14.74
C ALA A 135 16.98 -2.11 16.17
N GLY A 136 16.22 -1.08 16.47
CA GLY A 136 15.71 -0.84 17.84
C GLY A 136 16.59 0.13 18.63
N GLY A 137 16.52 0.02 19.97
CA GLY A 137 17.26 0.92 20.85
C GLY A 137 16.63 2.31 20.98
N ALA A 138 17.42 3.38 20.85
CA ALA A 138 16.99 4.75 21.05
C ALA A 138 17.39 5.67 19.89
N PRO A 139 16.57 6.71 19.59
CA PRO A 139 16.96 7.76 18.66
C PRO A 139 18.21 8.51 19.13
N ARG A 140 18.94 9.10 18.17
CA ARG A 140 20.15 9.89 18.43
C ARG A 140 20.09 11.20 17.64
N GLY A 141 21.02 12.11 17.93
CA GLY A 141 21.20 13.37 17.21
C GLY A 141 19.98 14.30 17.27
N GLU A 142 19.72 14.98 16.18
CA GLU A 142 18.66 16.00 16.09
C GLU A 142 17.26 15.44 16.33
N LEU A 143 16.97 14.24 15.86
CA LEU A 143 15.68 13.60 16.14
C LEU A 143 15.48 13.35 17.63
N ALA A 144 16.51 12.88 18.34
CA ALA A 144 16.42 12.68 19.80
C ALA A 144 16.17 13.99 20.53
N ALA A 145 16.87 15.07 20.15
CA ALA A 145 16.67 16.40 20.71
C ALA A 145 15.27 16.95 20.44
N ALA A 146 14.78 16.77 19.20
CA ALA A 146 13.43 17.21 18.81
C ALA A 146 12.34 16.45 19.57
N LEU A 147 12.50 15.13 19.74
CA LEU A 147 11.59 14.30 20.55
C LEU A 147 11.59 14.74 22.01
N ALA A 148 12.77 14.99 22.60
CA ALA A 148 12.88 15.47 23.98
C ALA A 148 12.23 16.86 24.13
N LYS A 149 12.48 17.77 23.20
CA LYS A 149 11.87 19.12 23.18
C LYS A 149 10.34 19.05 23.10
N LYS A 150 9.80 18.18 22.26
CA LYS A 150 8.34 18.10 21.99
C LYS A 150 7.60 17.32 23.07
N PHE A 151 8.16 16.17 23.49
CA PHE A 151 7.45 15.21 24.33
C PHE A 151 8.02 15.09 25.75
N GLY A 152 9.08 15.82 26.06
CA GLY A 152 9.81 15.74 27.32
C GLY A 152 10.81 14.58 27.36
N THR A 153 10.39 13.37 27.06
CA THR A 153 11.26 12.19 26.99
C THR A 153 10.90 11.30 25.81
N VAL A 154 11.85 10.45 25.38
CA VAL A 154 11.58 9.41 24.38
C VAL A 154 10.50 8.43 24.86
N ASN A 155 10.46 8.11 26.14
CA ASN A 155 9.43 7.23 26.70
C ASN A 155 8.04 7.89 26.65
N ALA A 156 7.92 9.17 26.95
CA ALA A 156 6.66 9.88 26.82
C ALA A 156 6.18 9.93 25.35
N PHE A 157 7.11 10.11 24.40
CA PHE A 157 6.81 9.96 22.98
C PHE A 157 6.28 8.55 22.66
N LYS A 158 7.00 7.49 23.08
CA LYS A 158 6.58 6.09 22.84
C LYS A 158 5.19 5.81 23.42
N THR A 159 4.88 6.35 24.60
CA THR A 159 3.55 6.23 25.21
C THR A 159 2.47 6.90 24.36
N GLN A 160 2.69 8.14 23.88
CA GLN A 160 1.73 8.83 23.02
C GLN A 160 1.54 8.11 21.68
N PHE A 161 2.62 7.57 21.11
CA PHE A 161 2.56 6.81 19.88
C PHE A 161 1.77 5.50 20.06
N ALA A 162 2.03 4.77 21.13
CA ALA A 162 1.27 3.56 21.48
C ALA A 162 -0.21 3.88 21.69
N ASP A 163 -0.53 4.97 22.39
CA ASP A 163 -1.90 5.44 22.57
C ASP A 163 -2.60 5.72 21.23
N ALA A 164 -1.93 6.39 20.29
CA ALA A 164 -2.47 6.65 18.96
C ALA A 164 -2.72 5.35 18.19
N ALA A 165 -1.78 4.38 18.27
CA ALA A 165 -1.92 3.05 17.65
C ALA A 165 -3.10 2.26 18.25
N MET A 166 -3.26 2.27 19.56
CA MET A 166 -4.34 1.56 20.26
C MET A 166 -5.71 2.21 20.04
N LYS A 167 -5.77 3.54 20.04
CA LYS A 167 -7.01 4.30 19.83
C LYS A 167 -7.46 4.34 18.36
N ARG A 168 -6.61 3.92 17.40
CA ARG A 168 -7.05 3.78 16.01
C ARG A 168 -8.07 2.66 15.90
N PHE A 169 -9.34 3.04 15.86
CA PHE A 169 -10.46 2.11 15.67
C PHE A 169 -10.44 1.56 14.24
N GLY A 170 -10.47 0.23 14.09
CA GLY A 170 -10.39 -0.43 12.80
C GLY A 170 -8.97 -0.40 12.21
N SER A 171 -8.91 -0.41 10.88
CA SER A 171 -7.68 -0.40 10.11
C SER A 171 -7.09 1.00 10.00
N GLY A 172 -5.79 1.10 9.98
CA GLY A 172 -5.08 2.36 9.79
C GLY A 172 -3.65 2.33 10.27
N TRP A 173 -3.12 3.50 10.57
CA TRP A 173 -1.72 3.69 10.92
C TRP A 173 -1.58 4.64 12.10
N ALA A 174 -0.52 4.45 12.88
CA ALA A 174 -0.01 5.44 13.83
C ALA A 174 1.28 6.06 13.28
N TRP A 175 1.46 7.36 13.42
CA TRP A 175 2.57 8.11 12.84
C TRP A 175 3.24 9.05 13.84
N LEU A 176 4.57 9.18 13.75
CA LEU A 176 5.28 10.38 14.09
C LEU A 176 5.46 11.18 12.81
N VAL A 177 4.98 12.40 12.78
CA VAL A 177 5.09 13.29 11.61
C VAL A 177 5.80 14.59 11.98
N ALA A 178 6.45 15.20 10.97
CA ALA A 178 6.94 16.56 11.04
C ALA A 178 6.08 17.45 10.13
N LYS A 179 5.67 18.61 10.67
CA LYS A 179 4.92 19.62 9.92
C LYS A 179 5.24 21.00 10.50
N GLU A 180 5.52 21.96 9.63
CA GLU A 180 5.78 23.35 10.02
C GLU A 180 6.87 23.48 11.12
N GLY A 181 7.93 22.67 10.99
CA GLY A 181 9.05 22.65 11.95
C GLY A 181 8.75 21.96 13.29
N GLY A 182 7.56 21.38 13.47
CA GLY A 182 7.16 20.69 14.70
C GLY A 182 6.93 19.19 14.49
N LEU A 183 7.15 18.39 15.56
CA LEU A 183 6.79 16.98 15.61
C LEU A 183 5.40 16.79 16.20
N SER A 184 4.64 15.82 15.70
CA SER A 184 3.38 15.39 16.32
C SER A 184 3.14 13.89 16.11
N VAL A 185 2.38 13.30 17.04
CA VAL A 185 1.86 11.94 16.92
C VAL A 185 0.42 12.03 16.42
N VAL A 186 0.14 11.35 15.32
CA VAL A 186 -1.19 11.31 14.69
C VAL A 186 -1.56 9.87 14.33
N SER A 187 -2.82 9.64 14.00
CA SER A 187 -3.24 8.37 13.38
C SER A 187 -4.13 8.65 12.18
N THR A 188 -4.00 7.82 11.15
CA THR A 188 -4.82 7.89 9.93
C THR A 188 -5.65 6.62 9.76
N ALA A 189 -6.82 6.74 9.14
CA ALA A 189 -7.68 5.60 8.83
C ALA A 189 -7.23 4.91 7.54
N ASN A 190 -7.45 3.61 7.46
CA ASN A 190 -7.20 2.82 6.26
C ASN A 190 -5.78 3.05 5.71
N GLN A 191 -5.66 3.49 4.45
CA GLN A 191 -4.38 3.80 3.80
C GLN A 191 -4.16 5.31 3.60
N ASP A 192 -4.87 6.15 4.35
CA ASP A 192 -4.64 7.59 4.35
C ASP A 192 -3.20 7.88 4.78
N SER A 193 -2.53 8.71 3.99
CA SER A 193 -1.14 9.09 4.24
C SER A 193 -1.05 10.51 4.80
N PRO A 194 -0.19 10.77 5.77
CA PRO A 194 0.08 12.13 6.25
C PRO A 194 0.52 13.12 5.17
N LEU A 195 1.06 12.61 4.05
CA LEU A 195 1.45 13.44 2.89
C LEU A 195 0.27 14.22 2.33
N SER A 196 -0.95 13.66 2.39
CA SER A 196 -2.15 14.34 1.90
C SER A 196 -2.55 15.56 2.75
N ASP A 197 -2.06 15.63 3.99
CA ASP A 197 -2.26 16.74 4.91
C ASP A 197 -1.04 17.67 4.99
N GLY A 198 -0.07 17.50 4.09
CA GLY A 198 1.16 18.27 4.03
C GLY A 198 2.13 17.98 5.18
N ALA A 199 2.02 16.81 5.82
CA ALA A 199 2.93 16.38 6.87
C ALA A 199 3.92 15.34 6.33
N VAL A 200 5.16 15.38 6.82
CA VAL A 200 6.23 14.44 6.44
C VAL A 200 6.27 13.29 7.45
N PRO A 201 6.07 12.03 7.02
CA PRO A 201 6.21 10.88 7.90
C PRO A 201 7.66 10.71 8.39
N VAL A 202 7.85 10.59 9.70
CA VAL A 202 9.15 10.30 10.35
C VAL A 202 9.21 8.84 10.79
N LEU A 203 8.15 8.36 11.46
CA LEU A 203 7.90 6.95 11.78
C LEU A 203 6.44 6.61 11.46
N GLY A 204 6.17 5.35 11.14
CA GLY A 204 4.83 4.83 10.94
C GLY A 204 4.71 3.40 11.43
N LEU A 205 3.55 3.04 11.96
CA LEU A 205 3.22 1.67 12.34
C LEU A 205 1.87 1.31 11.73
N ASP A 206 1.88 0.26 10.92
CA ASP A 206 0.68 -0.34 10.39
C ASP A 206 -0.09 -1.05 11.51
N VAL A 207 -1.34 -0.62 11.76
CA VAL A 207 -2.23 -1.26 12.74
C VAL A 207 -3.43 -1.95 12.08
N TRP A 208 -3.36 -2.19 10.76
CA TRP A 208 -4.21 -3.17 10.12
C TRP A 208 -3.96 -4.55 10.73
N GLU A 209 -4.98 -5.34 10.88
CA GLU A 209 -4.83 -6.69 11.46
C GLU A 209 -3.90 -7.59 10.64
N HIS A 210 -3.83 -7.40 9.32
CA HIS A 210 -2.91 -8.14 8.46
C HIS A 210 -1.42 -7.95 8.82
N ALA A 211 -1.09 -6.86 9.51
CA ALA A 211 0.29 -6.56 9.91
C ALA A 211 0.74 -7.35 11.15
N TYR A 212 -0.19 -7.95 11.92
CA TYR A 212 0.18 -8.56 13.20
C TYR A 212 -0.64 -9.78 13.63
N TYR A 213 -1.78 -10.08 12.98
CA TYR A 213 -2.75 -11.04 13.50
C TYR A 213 -2.20 -12.47 13.59
N LEU A 214 -1.34 -12.90 12.67
CA LEU A 214 -0.78 -14.26 12.71
C LEU A 214 0.07 -14.51 13.97
N ASN A 215 0.82 -13.51 14.43
CA ASN A 215 1.69 -13.63 15.59
C ASN A 215 1.00 -13.16 16.89
N TYR A 216 0.19 -12.12 16.81
CA TYR A 216 -0.34 -11.44 18.00
C TYR A 216 -1.86 -11.60 18.19
N GLN A 217 -2.61 -12.02 17.18
CA GLN A 217 -4.07 -12.12 17.17
C GLN A 217 -4.70 -10.78 17.65
N ASN A 218 -5.51 -10.83 18.70
CA ASN A 218 -6.16 -9.64 19.27
C ASN A 218 -5.25 -8.81 20.18
N ARG A 219 -3.99 -9.23 20.37
CA ARG A 219 -3.05 -8.54 21.28
C ARG A 219 -2.28 -7.42 20.56
N ARG A 220 -3.01 -6.44 20.01
CA ARG A 220 -2.39 -5.28 19.33
C ARG A 220 -1.37 -4.57 20.24
N ALA A 221 -1.60 -4.51 21.55
CA ALA A 221 -0.67 -3.88 22.49
C ALA A 221 0.71 -4.56 22.49
N ASP A 222 0.77 -5.87 22.39
CA ASP A 222 2.04 -6.62 22.33
C ASP A 222 2.78 -6.35 21.02
N TYR A 223 2.06 -6.28 19.90
CA TYR A 223 2.62 -5.88 18.61
C TYR A 223 3.20 -4.47 18.65
N VAL A 224 2.47 -3.50 19.19
CA VAL A 224 2.94 -2.12 19.36
C VAL A 224 4.18 -2.06 20.24
N ALA A 225 4.24 -2.87 21.30
CA ALA A 225 5.44 -2.97 22.13
C ALA A 225 6.62 -3.61 21.40
N ALA A 226 6.38 -4.66 20.61
CA ALA A 226 7.40 -5.34 19.82
C ALA A 226 8.01 -4.46 18.72
N PHE A 227 7.25 -3.54 18.16
CA PHE A 227 7.71 -2.61 17.12
C PHE A 227 8.99 -1.88 17.49
N TRP A 228 9.15 -1.45 18.75
CA TRP A 228 10.32 -0.69 19.19
C TRP A 228 11.64 -1.46 19.11
N ASN A 229 11.59 -2.79 18.98
CA ASN A 229 12.78 -3.63 18.83
C ASN A 229 13.29 -3.69 17.37
N VAL A 230 12.47 -3.27 16.42
CA VAL A 230 12.79 -3.32 14.99
C VAL A 230 12.83 -1.95 14.32
N VAL A 231 12.62 -0.87 15.06
CA VAL A 231 12.64 0.51 14.51
C VAL A 231 14.04 0.88 14.03
N ASN A 232 14.15 1.25 12.77
CA ASN A 232 15.35 1.83 12.19
C ASN A 232 15.42 3.34 12.51
N TRP A 233 15.98 3.66 13.67
CA TRP A 233 16.12 5.03 14.11
C TRP A 233 17.02 5.89 13.23
N GLN A 234 17.95 5.28 12.49
CA GLN A 234 18.79 6.00 11.53
C GLN A 234 17.95 6.51 10.36
N GLN A 235 17.09 5.65 9.80
CA GLN A 235 16.15 6.05 8.75
C GLN A 235 15.14 7.07 9.26
N ALA A 236 14.62 6.88 10.47
CA ALA A 236 13.72 7.85 11.08
C ALA A 236 14.38 9.24 11.23
N ALA A 237 15.66 9.28 11.60
CA ALA A 237 16.43 10.54 11.68
C ALA A 237 16.64 11.15 10.28
N ALA A 238 16.91 10.34 9.26
CA ALA A 238 17.01 10.81 7.87
C ALA A 238 15.67 11.39 7.37
N ASN A 239 14.56 10.72 7.66
CA ASN A 239 13.21 11.22 7.30
C ASN A 239 12.92 12.56 8.02
N TYR A 240 13.30 12.70 9.29
CA TYR A 240 13.14 13.95 10.02
C TYR A 240 13.97 15.08 9.39
N ALA A 241 15.21 14.81 9.00
CA ALA A 241 16.06 15.80 8.36
C ALA A 241 15.50 16.31 7.01
N THR A 242 14.72 15.50 6.27
CA THR A 242 14.06 15.98 5.05
C THR A 242 12.89 16.93 5.29
N ALA A 243 12.45 17.05 6.54
CA ALA A 243 11.32 17.88 6.94
C ALA A 243 11.73 19.22 7.55
N LEU A 244 13.03 19.45 7.68
CA LEU A 244 13.62 20.72 8.21
C LEU A 244 13.88 21.69 7.06
#